data_52f9d0e85d76dc7d1dec1f6f97f90fa8
#
_entry.id   52f9d0e85d76dc7d1dec1f6f97f90fa8
#
_cell.length_a   1.000
_cell.length_b   1.000
_cell.length_c   1.000
_cell.angle_alpha   90.00
_cell.angle_beta   90.00
_cell.angle_gamma   90.00
#
_symmetry.space_group_name_H-M   'P 1'
#
loop_
_entity.id
_entity.type
_entity.pdbx_description
1 polymer ?
#
loop_
_entity_poly.entity_id
_entity_poly.type
_entity_poly.pdbx_seq_one_letter_code
_entity_poly.pdbx_strand_id
1 'polypeptide(L)'
;MPHILMIASNPATSPVTGWPIGFWWAELTHAYKEFDEAGYAVTIASPDGGDLAADGYSDPEDESGYSAEDTISLAFKQSPDKMALLKGTAKLSNLNAEDYDAVFVVGGQGPMVTMIDDTATQNFLARFYEAGKPTAAVCHGTCVLLKARLSNGDLLVKGKRWTGFANSEEEYAENAVGQKIQPFWIETEARKIPDTQFEVAGPMEEFAIRDGNLITGQQQMSAAAAARETIAALRG
;
A
#
# COMPACT_ATOMS: atom_id res chain seq x y z
N MET A 1 21.36 -8.99 -5.56
CA MET A 1 20.34 -8.11 -6.17
C MET A 1 19.19 -8.10 -5.19
N PRO A 2 18.81 -6.92 -4.67
CA PRO A 2 17.71 -6.86 -3.69
C PRO A 2 16.40 -7.43 -4.24
N HIS A 3 15.62 -8.03 -3.35
CA HIS A 3 14.35 -8.65 -3.66
C HIS A 3 13.23 -7.99 -2.83
N ILE A 4 12.29 -7.38 -3.50
CA ILE A 4 11.18 -6.64 -2.88
C ILE A 4 9.94 -7.51 -2.85
N LEU A 5 9.28 -7.57 -1.69
CA LEU A 5 7.95 -8.14 -1.57
C LEU A 5 6.91 -7.01 -1.64
N MET A 6 6.12 -6.96 -2.69
CA MET A 6 4.95 -6.10 -2.76
C MET A 6 3.71 -6.89 -2.29
N ILE A 7 2.98 -6.34 -1.34
CA ILE A 7 1.75 -6.95 -0.82
C ILE A 7 0.57 -6.13 -1.29
N ALA A 8 -0.30 -6.73 -2.08
CA ALA A 8 -1.55 -6.14 -2.55
C ALA A 8 -2.76 -6.89 -1.96
N SER A 9 -3.86 -6.19 -1.77
CA SER A 9 -5.08 -6.76 -1.20
C SER A 9 -5.74 -7.78 -2.13
N ASN A 10 -6.36 -8.79 -1.57
CA ASN A 10 -7.26 -9.66 -2.32
C ASN A 10 -8.51 -8.89 -2.77
N PRO A 11 -9.14 -9.29 -3.90
CA PRO A 11 -10.41 -8.74 -4.32
C PRO A 11 -11.49 -8.96 -3.25
N ALA A 12 -12.32 -7.95 -3.03
CA ALA A 12 -13.43 -8.01 -2.10
C ALA A 12 -14.63 -7.18 -2.59
N THR A 13 -15.69 -7.17 -1.81
CA THR A 13 -16.82 -6.24 -1.98
C THR A 13 -16.82 -5.28 -0.79
N SER A 14 -16.87 -3.98 -1.07
CA SER A 14 -16.98 -2.98 0.00
C SER A 14 -18.27 -3.16 0.80
N PRO A 15 -18.19 -3.27 2.14
CA PRO A 15 -19.38 -3.34 2.98
C PRO A 15 -20.11 -2.00 3.09
N VAL A 16 -19.51 -0.90 2.62
CA VAL A 16 -20.07 0.45 2.67
C VAL A 16 -20.79 0.78 1.36
N THR A 17 -20.12 0.57 0.22
CA THR A 17 -20.62 0.97 -1.10
C THR A 17 -21.24 -0.18 -1.90
N GLY A 18 -20.90 -1.42 -1.57
CA GLY A 18 -21.24 -2.59 -2.39
C GLY A 18 -20.35 -2.72 -3.66
N TRP A 19 -19.37 -1.86 -3.86
CA TRP A 19 -18.49 -1.92 -5.02
C TRP A 19 -17.49 -3.07 -4.93
N PRO A 20 -17.09 -3.66 -6.08
CA PRO A 20 -15.90 -4.49 -6.13
C PRO A 20 -14.68 -3.61 -5.84
N ILE A 21 -13.82 -4.07 -4.93
CA ILE A 21 -12.63 -3.37 -4.47
C ILE A 21 -11.41 -4.27 -4.47
N GLY A 22 -10.23 -3.66 -4.56
CA GLY A 22 -8.96 -4.35 -4.55
C GLY A 22 -7.80 -3.40 -4.30
N PHE A 23 -6.72 -3.54 -5.09
CA PHE A 23 -5.58 -2.64 -5.05
C PHE A 23 -5.79 -1.42 -5.96
N TRP A 24 -4.99 -0.35 -5.78
CA TRP A 24 -4.96 0.82 -6.67
C TRP A 24 -3.87 0.68 -7.72
N TRP A 25 -4.22 0.82 -9.01
CA TRP A 25 -3.26 0.61 -10.11
C TRP A 25 -2.00 1.45 -9.99
N ALA A 26 -2.10 2.78 -9.86
CA ALA A 26 -0.93 3.66 -9.77
C ALA A 26 -0.01 3.29 -8.60
N GLU A 27 -0.55 2.85 -7.47
CA GLU A 27 0.25 2.53 -6.30
C GLU A 27 1.07 1.25 -6.47
N LEU A 28 0.54 0.29 -7.20
CA LEU A 28 1.28 -0.91 -7.55
C LEU A 28 2.28 -0.63 -8.67
N THR A 29 1.83 -0.04 -9.76
CA THR A 29 2.63 0.05 -10.99
C THR A 29 3.72 1.10 -10.94
N HIS A 30 3.48 2.25 -10.29
CA HIS A 30 4.50 3.29 -10.14
C HIS A 30 5.60 2.82 -9.18
N ALA A 31 5.24 2.17 -8.06
CA ALA A 31 6.24 1.58 -7.18
C ALA A 31 7.01 0.42 -7.85
N TYR A 32 6.29 -0.46 -8.56
CA TYR A 32 6.91 -1.55 -9.32
C TYR A 32 7.93 -1.01 -10.34
N LYS A 33 7.57 0.06 -11.07
CA LYS A 33 8.46 0.68 -12.06
C LYS A 33 9.77 1.16 -11.42
N GLU A 34 9.70 1.83 -10.27
CA GLU A 34 10.90 2.30 -9.56
C GLU A 34 11.82 1.13 -9.15
N PHE A 35 11.25 0.03 -8.65
CA PHE A 35 12.01 -1.16 -8.29
C PHE A 35 12.61 -1.88 -9.51
N ASP A 36 11.82 -2.03 -10.59
CA ASP A 36 12.26 -2.65 -11.85
C ASP A 36 13.40 -1.85 -12.49
N GLU A 37 13.28 -0.52 -12.58
CA GLU A 37 14.33 0.38 -13.10
C GLU A 37 15.58 0.41 -12.21
N ALA A 38 15.44 0.17 -10.90
CA ALA A 38 16.58 -0.01 -10.00
C ALA A 38 17.28 -1.36 -10.17
N GLY A 39 16.71 -2.26 -10.99
CA GLY A 39 17.23 -3.62 -11.23
C GLY A 39 16.92 -4.58 -10.07
N TYR A 40 15.89 -4.34 -9.29
CA TYR A 40 15.51 -5.19 -8.15
C TYR A 40 14.51 -6.27 -8.58
N ALA A 41 14.62 -7.44 -7.98
CA ALA A 41 13.57 -8.46 -8.14
C ALA A 41 12.33 -8.07 -7.36
N VAL A 42 11.15 -8.31 -7.94
CA VAL A 42 9.86 -8.03 -7.29
C VAL A 42 9.01 -9.28 -7.28
N THR A 43 8.50 -9.65 -6.11
CA THR A 43 7.43 -10.63 -5.95
C THR A 43 6.17 -9.88 -5.51
N ILE A 44 5.04 -10.16 -6.15
CA ILE A 44 3.72 -9.68 -5.71
C ILE A 44 3.00 -10.83 -5.00
N ALA A 45 2.52 -10.56 -3.79
CA ALA A 45 1.78 -11.49 -2.98
C ALA A 45 0.51 -10.85 -2.43
N SER A 46 -0.37 -11.67 -1.89
CA SER A 46 -1.59 -11.18 -1.23
C SER A 46 -1.88 -12.02 0.03
N PRO A 47 -2.70 -11.53 0.97
CA PRO A 47 -3.01 -12.25 2.21
C PRO A 47 -3.43 -13.70 1.96
N ASP A 48 -4.33 -13.93 1.00
CA ASP A 48 -4.87 -15.26 0.70
C ASP A 48 -4.29 -15.93 -0.56
N GLY A 49 -3.45 -15.24 -1.32
CA GLY A 49 -2.98 -15.68 -2.62
C GLY A 49 -4.06 -15.57 -3.70
N GLY A 50 -3.78 -16.12 -4.89
CA GLY A 50 -4.72 -16.12 -6.01
C GLY A 50 -4.66 -14.88 -6.89
N ASP A 51 -5.67 -14.69 -7.70
CA ASP A 51 -5.75 -13.57 -8.65
C ASP A 51 -6.09 -12.26 -7.95
N LEU A 52 -5.42 -11.20 -8.37
CA LEU A 52 -5.69 -9.85 -7.90
C LEU A 52 -6.64 -9.10 -8.85
N ALA A 53 -7.40 -8.17 -8.29
CA ALA A 53 -8.19 -7.19 -9.03
C ALA A 53 -7.99 -5.80 -8.43
N ALA A 54 -8.11 -4.79 -9.27
CA ALA A 54 -7.96 -3.39 -8.84
C ALA A 54 -9.32 -2.75 -8.55
N ASP A 55 -9.27 -1.62 -7.84
CA ASP A 55 -10.40 -0.70 -7.74
C ASP A 55 -10.74 -0.12 -9.12
N GLY A 56 -12.02 -0.07 -9.49
CA GLY A 56 -12.46 0.39 -10.81
C GLY A 56 -11.92 1.77 -11.17
N TYR A 57 -12.11 2.77 -10.31
CA TYR A 57 -11.63 4.15 -10.55
C TYR A 57 -10.12 4.28 -10.75
N SER A 58 -9.34 3.31 -10.28
CA SER A 58 -7.88 3.30 -10.49
C SER A 58 -7.47 2.81 -11.87
N ASP A 59 -8.39 2.17 -12.60
CA ASP A 59 -8.10 1.61 -13.91
C ASP A 59 -8.04 2.71 -14.99
N PRO A 60 -6.92 2.85 -15.73
CA PRO A 60 -6.81 3.86 -16.78
C PRO A 60 -7.78 3.63 -17.96
N GLU A 61 -8.39 2.45 -18.08
CA GLU A 61 -9.39 2.13 -19.10
C GLU A 61 -10.84 2.12 -18.56
N ASP A 62 -11.03 2.55 -17.29
CA ASP A 62 -12.36 2.66 -16.70
C ASP A 62 -13.17 3.79 -17.33
N GLU A 63 -14.48 3.56 -17.48
CA GLU A 63 -15.42 4.52 -18.11
C GLU A 63 -15.51 5.86 -17.36
N SER A 64 -15.15 5.92 -16.07
CA SER A 64 -15.12 7.17 -15.31
C SER A 64 -14.08 8.15 -15.83
N GLY A 65 -13.02 7.66 -16.49
CA GLY A 65 -11.89 8.45 -16.94
C GLY A 65 -11.02 9.03 -15.83
N TYR A 66 -11.27 8.67 -14.56
CA TYR A 66 -10.55 9.23 -13.40
C TYR A 66 -9.04 9.01 -13.51
N SER A 67 -8.60 7.83 -13.94
CA SER A 67 -7.18 7.45 -14.08
C SER A 67 -6.70 7.40 -15.53
N ALA A 68 -7.44 7.97 -16.50
CA ALA A 68 -7.16 7.85 -17.92
C ALA A 68 -5.77 8.39 -18.35
N GLU A 69 -5.21 9.32 -17.60
CA GLU A 69 -3.88 9.90 -17.84
C GLU A 69 -2.73 9.03 -17.27
N ASP A 70 -3.02 7.95 -16.56
CA ASP A 70 -2.00 7.07 -15.97
C ASP A 70 -1.40 6.13 -17.01
N THR A 71 -0.45 6.66 -17.79
CA THR A 71 0.25 5.92 -18.85
C THR A 71 1.15 4.81 -18.31
N ILE A 72 1.60 4.88 -17.04
CA ILE A 72 2.44 3.85 -16.40
C ILE A 72 1.58 2.61 -16.12
N SER A 73 0.42 2.78 -15.52
CA SER A 73 -0.51 1.69 -15.31
C SER A 73 -1.01 1.10 -16.62
N LEU A 74 -1.30 1.94 -17.62
CA LEU A 74 -1.70 1.47 -18.94
C LEU A 74 -0.59 0.61 -19.58
N ALA A 75 0.66 1.04 -19.54
CA ALA A 75 1.79 0.27 -20.07
C ALA A 75 2.01 -1.06 -19.32
N PHE A 76 1.78 -1.08 -18.00
CA PHE A 76 1.81 -2.32 -17.22
C PHE A 76 0.71 -3.29 -17.67
N LYS A 77 -0.53 -2.82 -17.85
CA LYS A 77 -1.67 -3.61 -18.32
C LYS A 77 -1.45 -4.17 -19.73
N GLN A 78 -0.77 -3.44 -20.59
CA GLN A 78 -0.46 -3.87 -21.96
C GLN A 78 0.68 -4.91 -22.04
N SER A 79 1.38 -5.17 -20.93
CA SER A 79 2.46 -6.17 -20.85
C SER A 79 1.92 -7.51 -20.31
N PRO A 80 1.83 -8.56 -21.14
CA PRO A 80 1.37 -9.88 -20.68
C PRO A 80 2.21 -10.43 -19.51
N ASP A 81 3.52 -10.23 -19.55
CA ASP A 81 4.43 -10.71 -18.51
C ASP A 81 4.18 -10.01 -17.16
N LYS A 82 3.93 -8.69 -17.19
CA LYS A 82 3.59 -7.93 -16.00
C LYS A 82 2.21 -8.30 -15.45
N MET A 83 1.22 -8.45 -16.34
CA MET A 83 -0.12 -8.90 -15.95
C MET A 83 -0.12 -10.32 -15.34
N ALA A 84 0.80 -11.17 -15.79
CA ALA A 84 0.96 -12.52 -15.19
C ALA A 84 1.36 -12.46 -13.71
N LEU A 85 2.05 -11.39 -13.26
CA LEU A 85 2.42 -11.20 -11.85
C LEU A 85 1.20 -11.04 -10.92
N LEU A 86 0.05 -10.65 -11.48
CA LEU A 86 -1.21 -10.46 -10.74
C LEU A 86 -2.07 -11.72 -10.71
N LYS A 87 -1.62 -12.80 -11.33
CA LYS A 87 -2.33 -14.07 -11.42
C LYS A 87 -1.70 -15.10 -10.51
N GLY A 88 -2.54 -15.84 -9.77
CA GLY A 88 -2.08 -16.90 -8.87
C GLY A 88 -1.02 -16.43 -7.88
N THR A 89 -1.14 -15.23 -7.34
CA THR A 89 -0.16 -14.67 -6.40
C THR A 89 0.06 -15.60 -5.20
N ALA A 90 1.25 -15.57 -4.63
CA ALA A 90 1.54 -16.37 -3.47
C ALA A 90 0.71 -15.92 -2.25
N LYS A 91 0.21 -16.89 -1.47
CA LYS A 91 -0.38 -16.59 -0.16
C LYS A 91 0.72 -16.13 0.79
N LEU A 92 0.50 -14.99 1.47
CA LEU A 92 1.51 -14.37 2.32
C LEU A 92 2.04 -15.32 3.41
N SER A 93 1.16 -16.13 4.01
CA SER A 93 1.56 -17.11 5.05
C SER A 93 2.50 -18.21 4.56
N ASN A 94 2.63 -18.41 3.25
CA ASN A 94 3.53 -19.40 2.65
C ASN A 94 4.91 -18.84 2.32
N LEU A 95 5.12 -17.54 2.53
CA LEU A 95 6.37 -16.84 2.23
C LEU A 95 7.21 -16.70 3.50
N ASN A 96 8.54 -16.67 3.32
CA ASN A 96 9.46 -16.38 4.40
C ASN A 96 9.99 -14.94 4.26
N ALA A 97 9.83 -14.12 5.30
CA ALA A 97 10.30 -12.73 5.31
C ALA A 97 11.82 -12.62 5.12
N GLU A 98 12.58 -13.68 5.40
CA GLU A 98 14.04 -13.69 5.22
C GLU A 98 14.46 -13.70 3.75
N ASP A 99 13.59 -14.17 2.84
CA ASP A 99 13.87 -14.26 1.41
C ASP A 99 13.78 -12.90 0.69
N TYR A 100 13.38 -11.87 1.38
CA TYR A 100 13.18 -10.52 0.83
C TYR A 100 13.97 -9.47 1.61
N ASP A 101 14.42 -8.43 0.90
CA ASP A 101 15.20 -7.33 1.47
C ASP A 101 14.34 -6.15 1.94
N ALA A 102 13.14 -5.99 1.37
CA ALA A 102 12.16 -4.98 1.76
C ALA A 102 10.73 -5.45 1.51
N VAL A 103 9.77 -4.84 2.22
CA VAL A 103 8.34 -5.02 1.99
C VAL A 103 7.68 -3.69 1.62
N PHE A 104 6.73 -3.73 0.68
CA PHE A 104 5.94 -2.59 0.22
C PHE A 104 4.46 -2.96 0.16
N VAL A 105 3.64 -2.36 1.02
CA VAL A 105 2.19 -2.58 1.05
C VAL A 105 1.50 -1.58 0.14
N VAL A 106 0.83 -2.11 -0.88
CA VAL A 106 0.04 -1.35 -1.85
C VAL A 106 -1.30 -0.97 -1.23
N GLY A 107 -1.81 0.21 -1.54
CA GLY A 107 -3.13 0.63 -1.09
C GLY A 107 -4.25 0.28 -2.07
N GLY A 108 -5.23 1.17 -2.19
CA GLY A 108 -6.55 0.93 -2.76
C GLY A 108 -7.57 0.70 -1.65
N GLN A 109 -8.84 0.52 -1.99
CA GLN A 109 -9.89 0.32 -0.99
C GLN A 109 -9.83 -1.06 -0.32
N GLY A 110 -9.30 -2.07 -1.02
CA GLY A 110 -9.21 -3.44 -0.52
C GLY A 110 -8.54 -3.60 0.84
N PRO A 111 -7.38 -2.95 1.13
CA PRO A 111 -6.72 -3.04 2.43
C PRO A 111 -7.61 -2.70 3.63
N MET A 112 -8.51 -1.71 3.48
CA MET A 112 -9.44 -1.29 4.54
C MET A 112 -10.44 -2.39 4.97
N VAL A 113 -10.60 -3.41 4.13
CA VAL A 113 -11.55 -4.52 4.34
C VAL A 113 -10.82 -5.85 4.55
N THR A 114 -9.79 -6.13 3.76
CA THR A 114 -9.15 -7.45 3.74
C THR A 114 -7.84 -7.51 4.52
N MET A 115 -7.18 -6.38 4.79
CA MET A 115 -5.84 -6.37 5.41
C MET A 115 -5.82 -5.76 6.81
N ILE A 116 -6.75 -4.86 7.15
CA ILE A 116 -6.78 -4.18 8.46
C ILE A 116 -6.79 -5.16 9.64
N ASP A 117 -7.47 -6.28 9.50
CA ASP A 117 -7.57 -7.34 10.53
C ASP A 117 -6.76 -8.60 10.16
N ASP A 118 -6.03 -8.59 9.05
CA ASP A 118 -5.18 -9.72 8.67
C ASP A 118 -3.89 -9.75 9.50
N THR A 119 -3.87 -10.66 10.47
CA THR A 119 -2.73 -10.83 11.37
C THR A 119 -1.48 -11.33 10.63
N ALA A 120 -1.61 -12.01 9.49
CA ALA A 120 -0.45 -12.45 8.70
C ALA A 120 0.29 -11.22 8.14
N THR A 121 -0.43 -10.30 7.50
CA THR A 121 0.15 -9.04 6.99
C THR A 121 0.78 -8.21 8.11
N GLN A 122 0.07 -8.03 9.25
CA GLN A 122 0.59 -7.28 10.39
C GLN A 122 1.89 -7.88 10.94
N ASN A 123 1.93 -9.20 11.12
CA ASN A 123 3.11 -9.92 11.61
C ASN A 123 4.27 -9.88 10.58
N PHE A 124 3.96 -9.94 9.30
CA PHE A 124 4.98 -9.82 8.25
C PHE A 124 5.67 -8.46 8.32
N LEU A 125 4.90 -7.37 8.40
CA LEU A 125 5.43 -6.01 8.54
C LEU A 125 6.27 -5.86 9.81
N ALA A 126 5.78 -6.36 10.95
CA ALA A 126 6.51 -6.31 12.21
C ALA A 126 7.87 -7.03 12.11
N ARG A 127 7.92 -8.21 11.48
CA ARG A 127 9.16 -8.98 11.28
C ARG A 127 10.16 -8.24 10.40
N PHE A 128 9.73 -7.62 9.29
CA PHE A 128 10.59 -6.78 8.46
C PHE A 128 11.15 -5.61 9.24
N TYR A 129 10.27 -4.91 9.94
CA TYR A 129 10.66 -3.75 10.73
C TYR A 129 11.66 -4.10 11.83
N GLU A 130 11.42 -5.17 12.61
CA GLU A 130 12.32 -5.62 13.68
C GLU A 130 13.65 -6.16 13.16
N ALA A 131 13.67 -6.71 11.94
CA ALA A 131 14.89 -7.11 11.26
C ALA A 131 15.70 -5.92 10.69
N GLY A 132 15.24 -4.67 10.88
CA GLY A 132 15.87 -3.47 10.34
C GLY A 132 15.70 -3.30 8.82
N LYS A 133 14.84 -4.10 8.19
CA LYS A 133 14.58 -4.03 6.74
C LYS A 133 13.60 -2.91 6.42
N PRO A 134 13.72 -2.23 5.27
CA PRO A 134 12.76 -1.26 4.81
C PRO A 134 11.34 -1.83 4.78
N THR A 135 10.44 -1.15 5.48
CA THR A 135 9.05 -1.55 5.67
C THR A 135 8.17 -0.40 5.21
N ALA A 136 7.61 -0.55 4.02
CA ALA A 136 6.87 0.51 3.34
C ALA A 136 5.39 0.21 3.22
N ALA A 137 4.56 1.27 3.26
CA ALA A 137 3.13 1.21 2.96
C ALA A 137 2.65 2.53 2.35
N VAL A 138 1.67 2.50 1.48
CA VAL A 138 1.14 3.70 0.82
C VAL A 138 -0.39 3.75 0.89
N CYS A 139 -0.93 4.98 0.94
CA CYS A 139 -2.36 5.24 0.84
C CYS A 139 -3.16 4.44 1.89
N HIS A 140 -4.25 3.79 1.51
CA HIS A 140 -5.02 2.93 2.41
C HIS A 140 -4.27 1.65 2.84
N GLY A 141 -3.18 1.26 2.16
CA GLY A 141 -2.30 0.20 2.65
C GLY A 141 -1.70 0.49 4.02
N THR A 142 -1.59 1.77 4.40
CA THR A 142 -1.11 2.18 5.73
C THR A 142 -2.08 1.84 6.87
N CYS A 143 -3.32 1.46 6.59
CA CYS A 143 -4.29 1.03 7.61
C CYS A 143 -3.76 -0.12 8.47
N VAL A 144 -2.93 -1.00 7.90
CA VAL A 144 -2.34 -2.13 8.64
C VAL A 144 -1.45 -1.67 9.80
N LEU A 145 -0.86 -0.47 9.70
CA LEU A 145 -0.02 0.13 10.73
C LEU A 145 -0.81 0.54 11.98
N LEU A 146 -2.11 0.76 11.87
CA LEU A 146 -2.98 1.04 13.01
C LEU A 146 -3.03 -0.13 14.01
N LYS A 147 -2.72 -1.37 13.54
CA LYS A 147 -2.82 -2.59 14.34
C LYS A 147 -1.53 -3.41 14.39
N ALA A 148 -0.56 -3.17 13.51
CA ALA A 148 0.69 -3.92 13.49
C ALA A 148 1.47 -3.73 14.79
N ARG A 149 1.81 -4.85 15.46
CA ARG A 149 2.52 -4.85 16.73
C ARG A 149 3.85 -5.56 16.63
N LEU A 150 4.83 -4.99 17.29
CA LEU A 150 6.15 -5.56 17.46
C LEU A 150 6.13 -6.68 18.50
N SER A 151 7.19 -7.47 18.56
CA SER A 151 7.33 -8.60 19.49
C SER A 151 7.22 -8.20 20.96
N ASN A 152 7.55 -6.93 21.29
CA ASN A 152 7.39 -6.38 22.64
C ASN A 152 5.95 -5.91 22.97
N GLY A 153 5.00 -6.04 22.01
CA GLY A 153 3.61 -5.63 22.14
C GLY A 153 3.30 -4.18 21.80
N ASP A 154 4.31 -3.33 21.56
CA ASP A 154 4.11 -1.95 21.12
C ASP A 154 3.58 -1.90 19.69
N LEU A 155 2.80 -0.86 19.36
CA LEU A 155 2.48 -0.60 17.95
C LEU A 155 3.76 -0.25 17.17
N LEU A 156 3.88 -0.72 15.94
CA LEU A 156 5.02 -0.44 15.07
C LEU A 156 5.24 1.07 14.89
N VAL A 157 4.17 1.86 14.85
CA VAL A 157 4.22 3.31 14.70
C VAL A 157 4.50 4.08 15.99
N LYS A 158 4.69 3.41 17.12
CA LYS A 158 5.02 4.08 18.39
C LYS A 158 6.35 4.84 18.28
N GLY A 159 6.33 6.13 18.59
CA GLY A 159 7.47 7.03 18.47
C GLY A 159 7.86 7.38 17.03
N LYS A 160 7.03 7.07 16.05
CA LYS A 160 7.32 7.28 14.62
C LYS A 160 6.55 8.44 14.01
N ARG A 161 7.20 9.07 13.04
CA ARG A 161 6.58 9.94 12.05
C ARG A 161 6.14 9.10 10.86
N TRP A 162 4.89 9.24 10.46
CA TRP A 162 4.34 8.48 9.34
C TRP A 162 3.15 9.19 8.71
N THR A 163 2.75 8.76 7.54
CA THR A 163 1.60 9.29 6.80
C THR A 163 0.75 8.14 6.24
N GLY A 164 -0.40 8.47 5.72
CA GLY A 164 -1.33 7.60 5.04
C GLY A 164 -2.45 8.45 4.45
N PHE A 165 -3.50 7.82 3.95
CA PHE A 165 -4.59 8.53 3.29
C PHE A 165 -5.22 9.56 4.25
N ALA A 166 -5.25 10.83 3.80
CA ALA A 166 -5.65 11.95 4.65
C ALA A 166 -7.17 12.14 4.69
N ASN A 167 -7.67 12.72 5.79
CA ASN A 167 -9.10 13.05 5.92
C ASN A 167 -9.58 13.99 4.80
N SER A 168 -8.75 14.95 4.39
CA SER A 168 -9.09 15.86 3.29
C SER A 168 -9.26 15.16 1.94
N GLU A 169 -8.54 14.06 1.74
CA GLU A 169 -8.64 13.23 0.52
C GLU A 169 -9.87 12.31 0.58
N GLU A 170 -10.21 11.79 1.77
CA GLU A 170 -11.47 11.06 1.97
C GLU A 170 -12.68 11.98 1.73
N GLU A 171 -12.67 13.18 2.30
CA GLU A 171 -13.73 14.18 2.09
C GLU A 171 -13.89 14.53 0.60
N TYR A 172 -12.76 14.71 -0.11
CA TYR A 172 -12.77 14.97 -1.54
C TYR A 172 -13.40 13.82 -2.32
N ALA A 173 -12.99 12.57 -2.04
CA ALA A 173 -13.49 11.39 -2.74
C ALA A 173 -14.99 11.14 -2.43
N GLU A 174 -15.39 11.22 -1.15
CA GLU A 174 -16.79 11.02 -0.73
C GLU A 174 -17.71 12.11 -1.31
N ASN A 175 -17.25 13.37 -1.38
CA ASN A 175 -18.00 14.45 -2.01
C ASN A 175 -18.13 14.25 -3.52
N ALA A 176 -17.09 13.76 -4.20
CA ALA A 176 -17.13 13.52 -5.64
C ALA A 176 -18.14 12.43 -6.04
N VAL A 177 -18.31 11.40 -5.20
CA VAL A 177 -19.25 10.30 -5.46
C VAL A 177 -20.59 10.46 -4.73
N GLY A 178 -20.71 11.43 -3.83
CA GLY A 178 -21.94 11.74 -3.11
C GLY A 178 -22.33 10.73 -2.02
N GLN A 179 -21.40 9.90 -1.57
CA GLN A 179 -21.64 8.93 -0.50
C GLN A 179 -20.37 8.59 0.26
N LYS A 180 -20.52 8.02 1.46
CA LYS A 180 -19.42 7.46 2.23
C LYS A 180 -18.78 6.29 1.46
N ILE A 181 -17.44 6.22 1.46
CA ILE A 181 -16.68 5.18 0.76
C ILE A 181 -16.06 4.21 1.76
N GLN A 182 -15.30 4.72 2.74
CA GLN A 182 -14.51 3.89 3.65
C GLN A 182 -15.25 3.60 4.96
N PRO A 183 -15.02 2.43 5.58
CA PRO A 183 -15.62 2.10 6.87
C PRO A 183 -15.13 3.01 8.01
N PHE A 184 -13.90 3.51 7.91
CA PHE A 184 -13.26 4.47 8.81
C PHE A 184 -12.21 5.27 8.04
N TRP A 185 -11.68 6.35 8.61
CA TRP A 185 -10.62 7.18 8.02
C TRP A 185 -9.32 6.98 8.77
N ILE A 186 -8.23 6.70 8.03
CA ILE A 186 -6.93 6.35 8.60
C ILE A 186 -6.36 7.46 9.47
N GLU A 187 -6.35 8.71 8.97
CA GLU A 187 -5.86 9.85 9.74
C GLU A 187 -6.64 10.02 11.06
N THR A 188 -7.96 9.86 11.01
CA THR A 188 -8.80 9.96 12.21
C THR A 188 -8.44 8.92 13.26
N GLU A 189 -8.17 7.67 12.85
CA GLU A 189 -7.77 6.60 13.77
C GLU A 189 -6.30 6.77 14.22
N ALA A 190 -5.41 7.16 13.32
CA ALA A 190 -4.00 7.39 13.61
C ALA A 190 -3.80 8.48 14.68
N ARG A 191 -4.56 9.57 14.61
CA ARG A 191 -4.50 10.67 15.60
C ARG A 191 -5.00 10.30 17.00
N LYS A 192 -5.65 9.14 17.16
CA LYS A 192 -6.03 8.59 18.49
C LYS A 192 -4.90 7.77 19.13
N ILE A 193 -3.90 7.36 18.35
CA ILE A 193 -2.78 6.57 18.86
C ILE A 193 -1.84 7.49 19.64
N PRO A 194 -1.55 7.21 20.92
CA PRO A 194 -0.58 7.99 21.68
C PRO A 194 0.84 7.72 21.18
N ASP A 195 1.74 8.67 21.43
CA ASP A 195 3.17 8.54 21.16
C ASP A 195 3.50 8.25 19.69
N THR A 196 2.72 8.79 18.74
CA THR A 196 3.02 8.75 17.28
C THR A 196 2.76 10.11 16.65
N GLN A 197 3.36 10.37 15.49
CA GLN A 197 3.19 11.61 14.76
C GLN A 197 2.67 11.30 13.35
N PHE A 198 1.36 11.45 13.15
CA PHE A 198 0.75 11.33 11.83
C PHE A 198 0.78 12.68 11.14
N GLU A 199 1.43 12.75 9.98
CA GLU A 199 1.64 13.97 9.21
C GLU A 199 0.95 13.86 7.85
N VAL A 200 0.43 14.98 7.35
CA VAL A 200 -0.20 15.06 6.03
C VAL A 200 0.30 16.30 5.29
N ALA A 201 0.44 16.19 3.98
CA ALA A 201 0.62 17.29 3.05
C ALA A 201 -0.73 17.77 2.49
N GLY A 202 -0.72 18.71 1.56
CA GLY A 202 -1.91 19.12 0.84
C GLY A 202 -2.55 17.96 0.06
N PRO A 203 -3.86 18.07 -0.24
CA PRO A 203 -4.56 17.02 -0.99
C PRO A 203 -3.89 16.77 -2.35
N MET A 204 -3.67 15.49 -2.67
CA MET A 204 -3.04 15.01 -3.91
C MET A 204 -1.59 15.50 -4.16
N GLU A 205 -0.92 16.10 -3.18
CA GLU A 205 0.52 16.40 -3.25
C GLU A 205 1.33 15.12 -3.02
N GLU A 206 2.40 14.92 -3.79
CA GLU A 206 3.36 13.83 -3.53
C GLU A 206 3.96 14.01 -2.14
N PHE A 207 3.73 13.06 -1.24
CA PHE A 207 4.23 13.12 0.12
C PHE A 207 4.58 11.73 0.65
N ALA A 208 5.86 11.53 0.92
CA ALA A 208 6.37 10.32 1.55
C ALA A 208 7.26 10.67 2.75
N ILE A 209 7.18 9.86 3.79
CA ILE A 209 7.99 10.01 5.01
C ILE A 209 8.82 8.74 5.19
N ARG A 210 10.10 8.92 5.50
CA ARG A 210 10.96 7.88 6.03
C ARG A 210 11.36 8.22 7.46
N ASP A 211 11.09 7.31 8.40
CA ASP A 211 11.54 7.36 9.79
C ASP A 211 12.27 6.06 10.14
N GLY A 212 13.58 6.09 10.00
CA GLY A 212 14.41 4.90 10.09
C GLY A 212 14.14 3.94 8.92
N ASN A 213 13.63 2.76 9.22
CA ASN A 213 13.24 1.77 8.22
C ASN A 213 11.72 1.70 7.95
N LEU A 214 10.92 2.53 8.64
CA LEU A 214 9.51 2.73 8.28
C LEU A 214 9.41 3.80 7.18
N ILE A 215 8.70 3.46 6.10
CA ILE A 215 8.47 4.35 4.96
C ILE A 215 6.97 4.39 4.69
N THR A 216 6.39 5.57 4.57
CA THR A 216 4.96 5.71 4.26
C THR A 216 4.71 6.77 3.21
N GLY A 217 3.75 6.52 2.31
CA GLY A 217 3.27 7.47 1.31
C GLY A 217 1.80 7.80 1.54
N GLN A 218 1.42 9.07 1.31
CA GLN A 218 0.09 9.55 1.68
C GLN A 218 -1.03 8.96 0.80
N GLN A 219 -0.88 8.96 -0.51
CA GLN A 219 -1.89 8.54 -1.48
C GLN A 219 -1.24 8.10 -2.81
N GLN A 220 -2.03 7.89 -3.87
CA GLN A 220 -1.55 7.31 -5.15
C GLN A 220 -0.39 8.08 -5.81
N MET A 221 -0.31 9.41 -5.66
CA MET A 221 0.79 10.20 -6.21
C MET A 221 2.11 9.99 -5.45
N SER A 222 2.03 9.40 -4.26
CA SER A 222 3.17 9.17 -3.36
C SER A 222 3.82 7.80 -3.50
N ALA A 223 3.27 6.91 -4.34
CA ALA A 223 3.76 5.53 -4.45
C ALA A 223 5.20 5.46 -4.99
N ALA A 224 5.50 6.22 -6.05
CA ALA A 224 6.86 6.30 -6.59
C ALA A 224 7.84 6.90 -5.57
N ALA A 225 7.45 7.95 -4.84
CA ALA A 225 8.29 8.54 -3.80
C ALA A 225 8.58 7.55 -2.67
N ALA A 226 7.59 6.82 -2.19
CA ALA A 226 7.77 5.79 -1.16
C ALA A 226 8.67 4.64 -1.66
N ALA A 227 8.56 4.27 -2.93
CA ALA A 227 9.46 3.28 -3.54
C ALA A 227 10.91 3.81 -3.63
N ARG A 228 11.12 5.07 -4.04
CA ARG A 228 12.45 5.69 -4.06
C ARG A 228 13.07 5.76 -2.67
N GLU A 229 12.30 6.09 -1.63
CA GLU A 229 12.77 6.05 -0.23
C GLU A 229 13.13 4.63 0.21
N THR A 230 12.37 3.62 -0.25
CA THR A 230 12.68 2.20 0.01
C THR A 230 14.01 1.81 -0.65
N ILE A 231 14.22 2.22 -1.91
CA ILE A 231 15.48 1.99 -2.64
C ILE A 231 16.65 2.70 -1.93
N ALA A 232 16.45 3.94 -1.50
CA ALA A 232 17.46 4.70 -0.76
C ALA A 232 17.82 4.01 0.57
N ALA A 233 16.82 3.46 1.28
CA ALA A 233 17.04 2.73 2.52
C ALA A 233 17.84 1.42 2.31
N LEU A 234 17.69 0.76 1.17
CA LEU A 234 18.47 -0.45 0.82
C LEU A 234 19.90 -0.15 0.40
N ARG A 235 20.17 1.07 -0.03
CA ARG A 235 21.53 1.48 -0.46
C ARG A 235 22.39 2.06 0.68
N GLY A 236 21.77 2.35 1.84
CA GLY A 236 22.43 2.88 3.05
C GLY A 236 22.34 4.38 3.14
#